data_78c1177a08ae83c7a46a46fa3db86912
#
_entry.id   78c1177a08ae83c7a46a46fa3db86912
#
_cell.length_a   1.000
_cell.length_b   1.000
_cell.length_c   1.000
_cell.angle_alpha   90.00
_cell.angle_beta   90.00
_cell.angle_gamma   90.00
#
_symmetry.space_group_name_H-M   'P 1'
#
loop_
_entity.id
_entity.type
_entity.pdbx_description
1 polymer ?
#
loop_
_entity_poly.entity_id
_entity_poly.type
_entity_poly.pdbx_seq_one_letter_code
_entity_poly.pdbx_strand_id
1 'polypeptide(L)'
;MKTLYTSALALGLAAFAAPSFAQDIYFPIIAKGFNHQFWQAVKLGAENAATAAGVTITFEGPETEAMIDKQTDMLNAAIAKNPQGLGFAALDSKAQIPALQKAADAGIPIVAFDSGVDSDLPLSTCSTNNLVAAGAAADHLGEAIGGEGVIGMLVHDQTSMTGIQRRDGFKDQLAAKFPNVTIADIQYGGDALKATENAKAMLAAHPEIKAIFASNEGSAIGLLQAAKELKSDILMVGFDSGKQQKDAIRDGSLFGSITQNPVGIGECVVNSLVAATKGETIEKNIDTGYYWYDKSNIDDPKVAAVLYD
;
A
#
# COMPACT_ATOMS: atom_id res chain seq x y z
N MET A 1 77.53 12.99 -50.67
CA MET A 1 76.13 12.65 -50.57
C MET A 1 75.94 12.02 -49.18
N LYS A 2 75.29 12.77 -48.26
CA LYS A 2 75.02 12.29 -46.87
C LYS A 2 73.51 12.07 -46.76
N THR A 3 73.12 10.85 -46.58
CA THR A 3 71.72 10.42 -46.38
C THR A 3 71.35 10.53 -44.92
N LEU A 4 70.40 11.42 -44.62
CA LEU A 4 69.80 11.56 -43.30
C LEU A 4 68.63 10.55 -43.12
N TYR A 5 68.73 9.66 -42.13
CA TYR A 5 67.61 8.82 -41.68
C TYR A 5 66.84 9.55 -40.59
N THR A 6 65.60 9.92 -40.84
CA THR A 6 64.66 10.42 -39.85
C THR A 6 63.88 9.22 -39.21
N SER A 7 64.17 8.92 -37.95
CA SER A 7 63.42 7.96 -37.18
C SER A 7 62.18 8.62 -36.58
N ALA A 8 60.97 8.23 -36.99
CA ALA A 8 59.70 8.62 -36.41
C ALA A 8 59.41 7.80 -35.16
N LEU A 9 59.42 8.46 -34.01
CA LEU A 9 59.02 7.85 -32.71
C LEU A 9 57.50 7.91 -32.60
N ALA A 10 56.83 6.73 -32.72
CA ALA A 10 55.37 6.61 -32.49
C ALA A 10 55.13 6.49 -30.97
N LEU A 11 54.61 7.54 -30.34
CA LEU A 11 54.10 7.50 -28.98
C LEU A 11 52.77 6.79 -28.98
N GLY A 12 52.69 5.55 -28.48
CA GLY A 12 51.47 4.85 -28.23
C GLY A 12 50.79 5.44 -26.96
N LEU A 13 49.62 6.10 -27.12
CA LEU A 13 48.74 6.44 -26.01
C LEU A 13 48.07 5.14 -25.51
N ALA A 14 48.59 4.59 -24.40
CA ALA A 14 47.84 3.58 -23.64
C ALA A 14 46.70 4.29 -22.88
N ALA A 15 45.47 4.12 -23.39
CA ALA A 15 44.27 4.51 -22.66
C ALA A 15 44.12 3.59 -21.46
N PHE A 16 44.46 4.07 -20.26
CA PHE A 16 44.10 3.40 -19.02
C PHE A 16 42.58 3.50 -18.88
N ALA A 17 41.85 2.42 -19.12
CA ALA A 17 40.46 2.28 -18.70
C ALA A 17 40.47 2.27 -17.16
N ALA A 18 40.08 3.38 -16.54
CA ALA A 18 39.81 3.42 -15.12
C ALA A 18 38.70 2.39 -14.81
N PRO A 19 38.82 1.57 -13.76
CA PRO A 19 37.74 0.72 -13.35
C PRO A 19 36.53 1.60 -13.05
N SER A 20 35.47 1.46 -13.84
CA SER A 20 34.17 2.01 -13.50
C SER A 20 33.71 1.22 -12.27
N PHE A 21 33.85 1.83 -11.10
CA PHE A 21 33.11 1.33 -9.93
C PHE A 21 31.64 1.49 -10.30
N ALA A 22 30.96 0.37 -10.57
CA ALA A 22 29.52 0.37 -10.67
C ALA A 22 29.00 0.96 -9.36
N GLN A 23 28.36 2.14 -9.43
CA GLN A 23 27.75 2.74 -8.26
C GLN A 23 26.68 1.76 -7.79
N ASP A 24 26.75 1.35 -6.51
CA ASP A 24 25.74 0.46 -5.94
C ASP A 24 24.36 1.09 -6.10
N ILE A 25 23.47 0.40 -6.79
CA ILE A 25 22.12 0.88 -7.02
C ILE A 25 21.38 0.89 -5.70
N TYR A 26 20.87 2.07 -5.29
CA TYR A 26 20.19 2.27 -4.03
C TYR A 26 18.80 2.87 -4.23
N PHE A 27 17.78 2.25 -3.61
CA PHE A 27 16.42 2.73 -3.60
C PHE A 27 15.90 2.90 -2.17
N PRO A 28 15.61 4.11 -1.69
CA PRO A 28 14.78 4.31 -0.53
C PRO A 28 13.32 3.94 -0.87
N ILE A 29 12.71 3.13 -0.02
CA ILE A 29 11.31 2.72 -0.09
C ILE A 29 10.62 3.31 1.14
N ILE A 30 9.71 4.27 0.92
CA ILE A 30 9.04 5.00 2.00
C ILE A 30 7.58 4.57 2.06
N ALA A 31 7.24 3.85 3.13
CA ALA A 31 5.91 3.34 3.46
C ALA A 31 5.06 4.38 4.20
N LYS A 32 3.76 4.08 4.36
CA LYS A 32 2.84 4.92 5.13
C LYS A 32 3.04 4.78 6.65
N GLY A 33 3.55 3.64 7.13
CA GLY A 33 3.75 3.39 8.56
C GLY A 33 4.43 2.06 8.85
N PHE A 34 4.56 1.75 10.14
CA PHE A 34 5.14 0.50 10.63
C PHE A 34 4.28 -0.23 11.67
N ASN A 35 3.17 0.35 12.11
CA ASN A 35 2.32 -0.17 13.17
C ASN A 35 1.39 -1.32 12.73
N HIS A 36 1.31 -1.63 11.43
CA HIS A 36 0.53 -2.74 10.87
C HIS A 36 1.43 -3.85 10.36
N GLN A 37 1.00 -5.10 10.51
CA GLN A 37 1.71 -6.28 9.99
C GLN A 37 1.78 -6.26 8.45
N PHE A 38 0.83 -5.61 7.80
CA PHE A 38 0.83 -5.33 6.36
C PHE A 38 2.17 -4.78 5.88
N TRP A 39 2.70 -3.74 6.54
CA TRP A 39 3.97 -3.11 6.12
C TRP A 39 5.20 -4.00 6.30
N GLN A 40 5.15 -4.93 7.27
CA GLN A 40 6.23 -5.93 7.45
C GLN A 40 6.23 -6.93 6.28
N ALA A 41 5.05 -7.32 5.79
CA ALA A 41 4.93 -8.19 4.63
C ALA A 41 5.33 -7.47 3.32
N VAL A 42 4.99 -6.20 3.14
CA VAL A 42 5.48 -5.38 2.01
C VAL A 42 7.00 -5.26 2.04
N LYS A 43 7.58 -4.99 3.22
CA LYS A 43 9.03 -4.93 3.42
C LYS A 43 9.71 -6.23 3.01
N LEU A 44 9.17 -7.37 3.44
CA LEU A 44 9.71 -8.69 3.07
C LEU A 44 9.75 -8.87 1.55
N GLY A 45 8.69 -8.52 0.83
CA GLY A 45 8.66 -8.57 -0.63
C GLY A 45 9.71 -7.66 -1.27
N ALA A 46 9.84 -6.43 -0.77
CA ALA A 46 10.84 -5.49 -1.26
C ALA A 46 12.28 -5.99 -1.02
N GLU A 47 12.57 -6.55 0.15
CA GLU A 47 13.90 -7.13 0.49
C GLU A 47 14.22 -8.35 -0.37
N ASN A 48 13.23 -9.21 -0.63
CA ASN A 48 13.40 -10.37 -1.53
C ASN A 48 13.76 -9.92 -2.95
N ALA A 49 13.02 -8.97 -3.50
CA ALA A 49 13.27 -8.45 -4.85
C ALA A 49 14.61 -7.72 -4.93
N ALA A 50 14.97 -6.93 -3.91
CA ALA A 50 16.26 -6.24 -3.85
C ALA A 50 17.44 -7.24 -3.83
N THR A 51 17.32 -8.29 -3.03
CA THR A 51 18.32 -9.37 -2.97
C THR A 51 18.47 -10.06 -4.33
N ALA A 52 17.36 -10.41 -4.97
CA ALA A 52 17.35 -11.06 -6.28
C ALA A 52 17.95 -10.18 -7.39
N ALA A 53 17.74 -8.86 -7.32
CA ALA A 53 18.25 -7.89 -8.29
C ALA A 53 19.69 -7.41 -7.99
N GLY A 54 20.25 -7.72 -6.82
CA GLY A 54 21.57 -7.23 -6.40
C GLY A 54 21.59 -5.72 -6.15
N VAL A 55 20.49 -5.15 -5.65
CA VAL A 55 20.36 -3.71 -5.32
C VAL A 55 20.21 -3.52 -3.82
N THR A 56 20.56 -2.33 -3.33
CA THR A 56 20.40 -1.96 -1.92
C THR A 56 19.10 -1.17 -1.76
N ILE A 57 18.35 -1.45 -0.70
CA ILE A 57 17.18 -0.65 -0.32
C ILE A 57 17.26 -0.22 1.14
N THR A 58 16.59 0.87 1.49
CA THR A 58 16.05 1.10 2.83
C THR A 58 14.53 1.03 2.76
N PHE A 59 13.91 0.50 3.81
CA PHE A 59 12.46 0.48 3.94
C PHE A 59 12.09 1.22 5.22
N GLU A 60 11.49 2.38 5.07
CA GLU A 60 11.25 3.33 6.16
C GLU A 60 9.79 3.82 6.09
N GLY A 61 9.26 4.26 7.24
CA GLY A 61 7.95 4.90 7.35
C GLY A 61 7.80 5.57 8.71
N PRO A 62 6.84 6.47 8.89
CA PRO A 62 6.53 7.04 10.18
C PRO A 62 5.95 5.99 11.12
N GLU A 63 5.89 6.27 12.42
CA GLU A 63 5.38 5.36 13.43
C GLU A 63 3.91 5.00 13.21
N THR A 64 3.11 5.96 12.71
CA THR A 64 1.69 5.76 12.41
C THR A 64 1.30 6.39 11.07
N GLU A 65 0.20 5.90 10.49
CA GLU A 65 -0.35 6.40 9.23
C GLU A 65 -1.06 7.77 9.34
N ALA A 66 -0.92 8.47 10.44
CA ALA A 66 -1.42 9.83 10.64
C ALA A 66 -0.33 10.92 10.55
N MET A 67 0.95 10.54 10.35
CA MET A 67 2.10 11.43 10.49
C MET A 67 2.58 11.95 9.12
N ILE A 68 1.74 12.69 8.41
CA ILE A 68 2.00 13.19 7.04
C ILE A 68 3.27 14.05 6.97
N ASP A 69 3.44 14.99 7.93
CA ASP A 69 4.62 15.87 7.96
C ASP A 69 5.91 15.07 8.16
N LYS A 70 5.88 14.07 9.04
CA LYS A 70 7.02 13.19 9.28
C LYS A 70 7.39 12.40 8.02
N GLN A 71 6.40 11.87 7.29
CA GLN A 71 6.64 11.18 6.02
C GLN A 71 7.24 12.14 4.99
N THR A 72 6.79 13.39 4.95
CA THR A 72 7.34 14.42 4.05
C THR A 72 8.80 14.74 4.37
N ASP A 73 9.18 14.79 5.65
CA ASP A 73 10.57 14.97 6.07
C ASP A 73 11.44 13.78 5.64
N MET A 74 10.93 12.54 5.83
CA MET A 74 11.63 11.32 5.39
C MET A 74 11.81 11.30 3.88
N LEU A 75 10.79 11.69 3.11
CA LEU A 75 10.87 11.83 1.66
C LEU A 75 11.95 12.83 1.23
N ASN A 76 11.96 14.03 1.83
CA ASN A 76 12.99 15.04 1.52
C ASN A 76 14.41 14.55 1.88
N ALA A 77 14.57 13.85 3.00
CA ALA A 77 15.85 13.27 3.41
C ALA A 77 16.32 12.14 2.45
N ALA A 78 15.41 11.36 1.93
CA ALA A 78 15.70 10.32 0.94
C ALA A 78 16.14 10.93 -0.40
N ILE A 79 15.43 11.94 -0.88
CA ILE A 79 15.77 12.66 -2.13
C ILE A 79 17.16 13.30 -2.04
N ALA A 80 17.51 13.88 -0.89
CA ALA A 80 18.82 14.52 -0.67
C ALA A 80 20.02 13.55 -0.78
N LYS A 81 19.79 12.22 -0.69
CA LYS A 81 20.84 11.20 -0.90
C LYS A 81 21.11 10.89 -2.38
N ASN A 82 20.39 11.53 -3.31
CA ASN A 82 20.47 11.31 -4.76
C ASN A 82 20.38 9.81 -5.13
N PRO A 83 19.31 9.10 -4.74
CA PRO A 83 19.15 7.68 -5.01
C PRO A 83 18.92 7.43 -6.51
N GLN A 84 19.16 6.20 -6.98
CA GLN A 84 18.92 5.81 -8.37
C GLN A 84 17.43 5.56 -8.67
N GLY A 85 16.58 5.57 -7.66
CA GLY A 85 15.12 5.48 -7.76
C GLY A 85 14.47 5.63 -6.39
N LEU A 86 13.18 5.89 -6.35
CA LEU A 86 12.41 6.16 -5.14
C LEU A 86 11.10 5.38 -5.17
N GLY A 87 10.88 4.51 -4.17
CA GLY A 87 9.57 3.91 -3.88
C GLY A 87 8.81 4.75 -2.86
N PHE A 88 7.54 5.09 -3.15
CA PHE A 88 6.77 5.96 -2.27
C PHE A 88 5.30 5.53 -2.16
N ALA A 89 4.83 5.28 -0.93
CA ALA A 89 3.42 5.07 -0.59
C ALA A 89 2.89 6.30 0.15
N ALA A 90 2.01 7.06 -0.47
CA ALA A 90 1.60 8.37 0.03
C ALA A 90 0.55 8.29 1.15
N LEU A 91 0.80 8.97 2.27
CA LEU A 91 -0.20 9.21 3.33
C LEU A 91 -1.29 10.20 2.89
N ASP A 92 -0.96 11.12 2.00
CA ASP A 92 -1.89 12.08 1.43
C ASP A 92 -1.68 12.15 -0.08
N SER A 93 -2.76 12.09 -0.86
CA SER A 93 -2.68 12.03 -2.32
C SER A 93 -2.11 13.31 -2.97
N LYS A 94 -2.00 14.42 -2.23
CA LYS A 94 -1.58 15.74 -2.74
C LYS A 94 -0.43 16.38 -1.99
N ALA A 95 -0.36 16.20 -0.67
CA ALA A 95 0.57 16.94 0.19
C ALA A 95 2.05 16.74 -0.20
N GLN A 96 2.44 15.54 -0.66
CA GLN A 96 3.81 15.23 -1.00
C GLN A 96 4.17 15.49 -2.47
N ILE A 97 3.22 15.92 -3.33
CA ILE A 97 3.49 16.21 -4.74
C ILE A 97 4.65 17.22 -4.93
N PRO A 98 4.76 18.31 -4.15
CA PRO A 98 5.90 19.25 -4.30
C PRO A 98 7.27 18.61 -4.01
N ALA A 99 7.35 17.66 -3.08
CA ALA A 99 8.59 16.94 -2.81
C ALA A 99 8.90 15.90 -3.90
N LEU A 100 7.88 15.18 -4.39
CA LEU A 100 8.04 14.27 -5.52
C LEU A 100 8.44 15.00 -6.80
N GLN A 101 7.96 16.24 -7.02
CA GLN A 101 8.39 17.07 -8.14
C GLN A 101 9.89 17.35 -8.08
N LYS A 102 10.46 17.64 -6.88
CA LYS A 102 11.92 17.83 -6.72
C LYS A 102 12.69 16.55 -7.09
N ALA A 103 12.16 15.37 -6.75
CA ALA A 103 12.78 14.10 -7.14
C ALA A 103 12.76 13.93 -8.67
N ALA A 104 11.63 14.22 -9.31
CA ALA A 104 11.49 14.15 -10.76
C ALA A 104 12.41 15.17 -11.48
N ASP A 105 12.48 16.41 -10.99
CA ASP A 105 13.37 17.45 -11.52
C ASP A 105 14.86 17.07 -11.38
N ALA A 106 15.22 16.29 -10.37
CA ALA A 106 16.55 15.71 -10.18
C ALA A 106 16.80 14.45 -11.04
N GLY A 107 15.82 14.03 -11.85
CA GLY A 107 15.92 12.83 -12.68
C GLY A 107 15.81 11.52 -11.92
N ILE A 108 15.31 11.52 -10.68
CA ILE A 108 15.11 10.31 -9.87
C ILE A 108 13.78 9.66 -10.30
N PRO A 109 13.79 8.44 -10.86
CA PRO A 109 12.57 7.70 -11.18
C PRO A 109 11.77 7.39 -9.92
N ILE A 110 10.46 7.61 -9.98
CA ILE A 110 9.54 7.41 -8.86
C ILE A 110 8.59 6.27 -9.21
N VAL A 111 8.45 5.30 -8.33
CA VAL A 111 7.40 4.27 -8.39
C VAL A 111 6.55 4.39 -7.12
N ALA A 112 5.26 4.65 -7.32
CA ALA A 112 4.30 4.61 -6.22
C ALA A 112 3.94 3.15 -5.90
N PHE A 113 3.64 2.86 -4.63
CA PHE A 113 3.15 1.54 -4.23
C PHE A 113 2.09 1.66 -3.15
N ASP A 114 1.19 0.67 -3.04
CA ASP A 114 0.04 0.65 -2.15
C ASP A 114 -0.87 1.87 -2.35
N SER A 115 -0.43 3.06 -1.99
CA SER A 115 -1.18 4.31 -2.08
C SER A 115 -0.43 5.32 -2.97
N GLY A 116 -1.04 5.67 -4.09
CA GLY A 116 -0.50 6.62 -5.06
C GLY A 116 -0.72 8.08 -4.67
N VAL A 117 -0.38 8.97 -5.61
CA VAL A 117 -0.61 10.42 -5.54
C VAL A 117 -1.48 10.88 -6.71
N ASP A 118 -2.18 12.01 -6.53
CA ASP A 118 -2.99 12.66 -7.56
C ASP A 118 -2.10 13.46 -8.55
N SER A 119 -1.18 12.72 -9.20
CA SER A 119 -0.19 13.27 -10.13
C SER A 119 0.36 12.18 -11.04
N ASP A 120 0.82 12.59 -12.23
CA ASP A 120 1.49 11.72 -13.20
C ASP A 120 2.99 11.53 -12.95
N LEU A 121 3.55 12.13 -11.88
CA LEU A 121 4.98 12.04 -11.53
C LEU A 121 5.50 10.62 -11.35
N PRO A 122 4.81 9.69 -10.66
CA PRO A 122 5.26 8.30 -10.61
C PRO A 122 5.21 7.66 -11.99
N LEU A 123 6.27 6.94 -12.38
CA LEU A 123 6.32 6.16 -13.62
C LEU A 123 5.31 5.02 -13.60
N SER A 124 5.10 4.44 -12.44
CA SER A 124 4.19 3.32 -12.21
C SER A 124 3.60 3.39 -10.80
N THR A 125 2.47 2.71 -10.61
CA THR A 125 1.88 2.46 -9.28
C THR A 125 1.62 0.96 -9.12
N CYS A 126 2.27 0.32 -8.14
CA CYS A 126 2.07 -1.06 -7.74
C CYS A 126 1.05 -1.12 -6.60
N SER A 127 -0.19 -1.47 -6.86
CA SER A 127 -1.26 -1.40 -5.86
C SER A 127 -2.36 -2.42 -6.14
N THR A 128 -3.07 -2.82 -5.11
CA THR A 128 -4.39 -3.46 -5.26
C THR A 128 -5.35 -2.52 -6.00
N ASN A 129 -6.19 -3.04 -6.87
CA ASN A 129 -7.33 -2.28 -7.39
C ASN A 129 -8.35 -2.05 -6.27
N ASN A 130 -8.13 -1.01 -5.47
CA ASN A 130 -8.88 -0.72 -4.25
C ASN A 130 -10.37 -0.44 -4.48
N LEU A 131 -10.75 0.15 -5.64
CA LEU A 131 -12.16 0.36 -5.99
C LEU A 131 -12.88 -0.98 -6.14
N VAL A 132 -12.31 -1.90 -6.91
CA VAL A 132 -12.91 -3.22 -7.17
C VAL A 132 -12.88 -4.09 -5.91
N ALA A 133 -11.77 -4.08 -5.16
CA ALA A 133 -11.63 -4.85 -3.93
C ALA A 133 -12.64 -4.42 -2.85
N ALA A 134 -12.83 -3.11 -2.66
CA ALA A 134 -13.84 -2.60 -1.73
C ALA A 134 -15.26 -2.86 -2.23
N GLY A 135 -15.48 -2.82 -3.54
CA GLY A 135 -16.74 -3.26 -4.15
C GLY A 135 -17.07 -4.72 -3.85
N ALA A 136 -16.07 -5.61 -3.91
CA ALA A 136 -16.26 -7.01 -3.52
C ALA A 136 -16.62 -7.16 -2.02
N ALA A 137 -16.01 -6.37 -1.14
CA ALA A 137 -16.42 -6.33 0.28
C ALA A 137 -17.87 -5.88 0.45
N ALA A 138 -18.33 -4.90 -0.35
CA ALA A 138 -19.71 -4.44 -0.34
C ALA A 138 -20.69 -5.52 -0.81
N ASP A 139 -20.31 -6.30 -1.82
CA ASP A 139 -21.11 -7.43 -2.29
C ASP A 139 -21.34 -8.45 -1.18
N HIS A 140 -20.26 -8.91 -0.54
CA HIS A 140 -20.35 -9.89 0.55
C HIS A 140 -21.12 -9.36 1.76
N LEU A 141 -20.92 -8.08 2.14
CA LEU A 141 -21.66 -7.48 3.24
C LEU A 141 -23.15 -7.36 2.89
N GLY A 142 -23.46 -6.82 1.71
CA GLY A 142 -24.85 -6.63 1.27
C GLY A 142 -25.63 -7.93 1.16
N GLU A 143 -25.00 -9.00 0.64
CA GLU A 143 -25.59 -10.34 0.58
C GLU A 143 -25.83 -10.93 1.99
N ALA A 144 -24.85 -10.77 2.89
CA ALA A 144 -24.92 -11.30 4.26
C ALA A 144 -26.04 -10.65 5.09
N ILE A 145 -26.36 -9.36 4.88
CA ILE A 145 -27.47 -8.69 5.56
C ILE A 145 -28.82 -8.80 4.84
N GLY A 146 -28.89 -9.57 3.73
CA GLY A 146 -30.12 -9.79 2.96
C GLY A 146 -30.50 -8.64 2.01
N GLY A 147 -29.56 -7.77 1.66
CA GLY A 147 -29.76 -6.66 0.69
C GLY A 147 -30.50 -5.44 1.21
N GLU A 148 -30.77 -5.38 2.53
CA GLU A 148 -31.49 -4.25 3.16
C GLU A 148 -30.99 -3.96 4.59
N GLY A 149 -31.07 -2.73 5.00
CA GLY A 149 -30.78 -2.31 6.37
C GLY A 149 -29.81 -1.14 6.46
N VAL A 150 -29.34 -0.89 7.67
CA VAL A 150 -28.47 0.25 7.99
C VAL A 150 -27.08 -0.27 8.34
N ILE A 151 -26.05 0.35 7.78
CA ILE A 151 -24.65 0.00 8.02
C ILE A 151 -23.82 1.23 8.38
N GLY A 152 -22.62 0.98 8.92
CA GLY A 152 -21.60 1.99 9.14
C GLY A 152 -20.32 1.68 8.36
N MET A 153 -19.45 2.67 8.26
CA MET A 153 -18.11 2.53 7.69
C MET A 153 -17.05 3.11 8.61
N LEU A 154 -15.99 2.36 8.85
CA LEU A 154 -14.75 2.86 9.46
C LEU A 154 -13.69 2.95 8.36
N VAL A 155 -13.43 4.14 7.88
CA VAL A 155 -12.46 4.40 6.82
C VAL A 155 -11.14 4.89 7.45
N HIS A 156 -10.02 4.35 6.99
CA HIS A 156 -8.73 4.58 7.67
C HIS A 156 -8.26 6.03 7.59
N ASP A 157 -8.53 6.75 6.50
CA ASP A 157 -8.27 8.19 6.36
C ASP A 157 -9.11 8.82 5.25
N GLN A 158 -9.02 10.15 5.09
CA GLN A 158 -9.78 10.92 4.10
C GLN A 158 -8.97 11.33 2.88
N THR A 159 -7.63 11.24 2.92
CA THR A 159 -6.75 11.95 2.00
C THR A 159 -5.83 11.02 1.21
N SER A 160 -5.55 9.82 1.72
CA SER A 160 -4.78 8.83 0.95
C SER A 160 -5.61 8.25 -0.20
N MET A 161 -4.96 7.88 -1.28
CA MET A 161 -5.62 7.28 -2.43
C MET A 161 -6.35 5.98 -2.03
N THR A 162 -5.77 5.16 -1.17
CA THR A 162 -6.40 3.92 -0.67
C THR A 162 -7.63 4.20 0.17
N GLY A 163 -7.60 5.20 1.07
CA GLY A 163 -8.76 5.60 1.87
C GLY A 163 -9.93 6.07 1.02
N ILE A 164 -9.64 6.93 0.05
CA ILE A 164 -10.63 7.46 -0.91
C ILE A 164 -11.22 6.31 -1.74
N GLN A 165 -10.38 5.48 -2.36
CA GLN A 165 -10.83 4.41 -3.25
C GLN A 165 -11.62 3.31 -2.53
N ARG A 166 -11.19 2.90 -1.32
CA ARG A 166 -11.92 1.88 -0.54
C ARG A 166 -13.27 2.40 -0.07
N ARG A 167 -13.34 3.68 0.35
CA ARG A 167 -14.61 4.33 0.68
C ARG A 167 -15.55 4.37 -0.51
N ASP A 168 -15.07 4.90 -1.63
CA ASP A 168 -15.91 5.17 -2.79
C ASP A 168 -16.31 3.87 -3.50
N GLY A 169 -15.37 2.93 -3.70
CA GLY A 169 -15.68 1.62 -4.29
C GLY A 169 -16.72 0.82 -3.49
N PHE A 170 -16.63 0.86 -2.15
CA PHE A 170 -17.64 0.23 -1.29
C PHE A 170 -19.02 0.91 -1.43
N LYS A 171 -19.07 2.24 -1.37
CA LYS A 171 -20.32 3.02 -1.49
C LYS A 171 -20.98 2.85 -2.85
N ASP A 172 -20.20 2.96 -3.92
CA ASP A 172 -20.72 2.90 -5.28
C ASP A 172 -21.29 1.51 -5.59
N GLN A 173 -20.62 0.45 -5.14
CA GLN A 173 -21.09 -0.92 -5.30
C GLN A 173 -22.37 -1.19 -4.50
N LEU A 174 -22.44 -0.71 -3.24
CA LEU A 174 -23.68 -0.81 -2.45
C LEU A 174 -24.84 -0.09 -3.13
N ALA A 175 -24.62 1.14 -3.59
CA ALA A 175 -25.68 1.91 -4.26
C ALA A 175 -26.16 1.23 -5.54
N ALA A 176 -25.25 0.61 -6.29
CA ALA A 176 -25.57 -0.07 -7.54
C ALA A 176 -26.32 -1.40 -7.33
N LYS A 177 -25.93 -2.20 -6.33
CA LYS A 177 -26.40 -3.59 -6.19
C LYS A 177 -27.41 -3.76 -5.05
N PHE A 178 -27.33 -2.95 -4.00
CA PHE A 178 -28.15 -3.05 -2.80
C PHE A 178 -28.81 -1.69 -2.43
N PRO A 179 -29.72 -1.16 -3.26
CA PRO A 179 -30.28 0.19 -3.07
C PRO A 179 -31.10 0.36 -1.78
N ASN A 180 -31.47 -0.74 -1.12
CA ASN A 180 -32.16 -0.72 0.17
C ASN A 180 -31.21 -0.76 1.38
N VAL A 181 -29.89 -0.77 1.15
CA VAL A 181 -28.89 -0.63 2.20
C VAL A 181 -28.49 0.83 2.32
N THR A 182 -28.61 1.39 3.52
CA THR A 182 -28.25 2.79 3.79
C THR A 182 -27.02 2.87 4.69
N ILE A 183 -26.13 3.83 4.40
CA ILE A 183 -24.97 4.12 5.24
C ILE A 183 -25.37 5.23 6.21
N ALA A 184 -25.45 4.93 7.52
CA ALA A 184 -25.82 5.89 8.54
C ALA A 184 -24.67 6.84 8.88
N ASP A 185 -23.44 6.32 8.95
CA ASP A 185 -22.28 7.10 9.37
C ASP A 185 -20.99 6.57 8.74
N ILE A 186 -20.03 7.49 8.53
CA ILE A 186 -18.67 7.19 8.06
C ILE A 186 -17.70 7.89 9.00
N GLN A 187 -16.96 7.11 9.79
CA GLN A 187 -15.95 7.61 10.70
C GLN A 187 -14.54 7.32 10.18
N TYR A 188 -13.58 8.22 10.48
CA TYR A 188 -12.22 8.13 9.97
C TYR A 188 -11.20 7.93 11.09
N GLY A 189 -10.31 6.96 10.90
CA GLY A 189 -9.24 6.62 11.83
C GLY A 189 -8.71 5.22 11.59
N GLY A 190 -7.46 5.11 11.12
CA GLY A 190 -6.86 3.87 10.65
C GLY A 190 -6.08 3.09 11.70
N ASP A 191 -5.85 3.65 12.91
CA ASP A 191 -5.28 2.91 14.03
C ASP A 191 -6.36 2.27 14.91
N ALA A 192 -6.01 1.18 15.58
CA ALA A 192 -6.96 0.36 16.31
C ALA A 192 -7.63 1.13 17.48
N LEU A 193 -6.91 2.01 18.16
CA LEU A 193 -7.44 2.76 19.29
C LEU A 193 -8.51 3.75 18.81
N LYS A 194 -8.17 4.55 17.81
CA LYS A 194 -9.11 5.54 17.25
C LYS A 194 -10.33 4.86 16.61
N ALA A 195 -10.11 3.77 15.89
CA ALA A 195 -11.19 2.98 15.30
C ALA A 195 -12.12 2.36 16.37
N THR A 196 -11.59 1.94 17.52
CA THR A 196 -12.40 1.46 18.66
C THR A 196 -13.31 2.56 19.20
N GLU A 197 -12.77 3.76 19.40
CA GLU A 197 -13.56 4.92 19.86
C GLU A 197 -14.64 5.28 18.85
N ASN A 198 -14.28 5.36 17.58
CA ASN A 198 -15.20 5.69 16.48
C ASN A 198 -16.33 4.66 16.35
N ALA A 199 -16.00 3.35 16.41
CA ALA A 199 -17.00 2.29 16.35
C ALA A 199 -18.00 2.36 17.52
N LYS A 200 -17.51 2.59 18.76
CA LYS A 200 -18.38 2.77 19.93
C LYS A 200 -19.30 3.99 19.79
N ALA A 201 -18.74 5.11 19.34
CA ALA A 201 -19.53 6.34 19.13
C ALA A 201 -20.59 6.14 18.03
N MET A 202 -20.22 5.50 16.92
CA MET A 202 -21.13 5.18 15.82
C MET A 202 -22.28 4.29 16.27
N LEU A 203 -21.98 3.19 16.98
CA LEU A 203 -23.01 2.26 17.46
C LEU A 203 -23.90 2.87 18.55
N ALA A 204 -23.39 3.81 19.34
CA ALA A 204 -24.19 4.53 20.34
C ALA A 204 -25.14 5.54 19.66
N ALA A 205 -24.70 6.19 18.58
CA ALA A 205 -25.50 7.16 17.81
C ALA A 205 -26.52 6.48 16.89
N HIS A 206 -26.19 5.28 16.38
CA HIS A 206 -26.94 4.54 15.37
C HIS A 206 -27.16 3.08 15.80
N PRO A 207 -28.03 2.84 16.80
CA PRO A 207 -28.29 1.47 17.31
C PRO A 207 -28.96 0.55 16.28
N GLU A 208 -29.47 1.09 15.18
CA GLU A 208 -30.06 0.36 14.06
C GLU A 208 -29.02 -0.26 13.10
N ILE A 209 -27.72 0.04 13.25
CA ILE A 209 -26.65 -0.49 12.42
C ILE A 209 -26.57 -2.03 12.59
N LYS A 210 -26.70 -2.74 11.47
CA LYS A 210 -26.59 -4.21 11.42
C LYS A 210 -25.22 -4.69 11.05
N ALA A 211 -24.43 -3.87 10.31
CA ALA A 211 -23.10 -4.23 9.85
C ALA A 211 -22.17 -3.02 9.75
N ILE A 212 -20.86 -3.25 9.87
CA ILE A 212 -19.84 -2.22 9.66
C ILE A 212 -18.75 -2.79 8.75
N PHE A 213 -18.34 -1.97 7.76
CA PHE A 213 -17.16 -2.18 6.95
C PHE A 213 -15.98 -1.39 7.53
N ALA A 214 -14.83 -2.06 7.73
CA ALA A 214 -13.58 -1.48 8.20
C ALA A 214 -12.52 -1.57 7.08
N SER A 215 -11.97 -0.44 6.65
CA SER A 215 -11.24 -0.32 5.39
C SER A 215 -9.73 -0.61 5.44
N ASN A 216 -9.16 -0.95 6.61
CA ASN A 216 -7.76 -1.39 6.77
C ASN A 216 -7.59 -2.26 8.02
N GLU A 217 -6.38 -2.83 8.20
CA GLU A 217 -6.02 -3.68 9.35
C GLU A 217 -6.37 -3.03 10.69
N GLY A 218 -5.93 -1.79 10.92
CA GLY A 218 -6.15 -1.12 12.21
C GLY A 218 -7.63 -0.81 12.48
N SER A 219 -8.40 -0.38 11.48
CA SER A 219 -9.84 -0.16 11.65
C SER A 219 -10.60 -1.47 11.89
N ALA A 220 -10.19 -2.57 11.28
CA ALA A 220 -10.80 -3.88 11.54
C ALA A 220 -10.51 -4.39 12.95
N ILE A 221 -9.27 -4.24 13.43
CA ILE A 221 -8.89 -4.59 14.80
C ILE A 221 -9.66 -3.72 15.82
N GLY A 222 -9.77 -2.41 15.56
CA GLY A 222 -10.52 -1.51 16.44
C GLY A 222 -12.02 -1.82 16.46
N LEU A 223 -12.61 -2.19 15.33
CA LEU A 223 -14.00 -2.63 15.25
C LEU A 223 -14.25 -3.91 16.06
N LEU A 224 -13.37 -4.92 15.94
CA LEU A 224 -13.42 -6.15 16.72
C LEU A 224 -13.36 -5.87 18.22
N GLN A 225 -12.47 -4.97 18.65
CA GLN A 225 -12.34 -4.56 20.05
C GLN A 225 -13.62 -3.86 20.55
N ALA A 226 -14.18 -2.93 19.77
CA ALA A 226 -15.41 -2.23 20.11
C ALA A 226 -16.59 -3.20 20.26
N ALA A 227 -16.78 -4.10 19.28
CA ALA A 227 -17.83 -5.10 19.32
C ALA A 227 -17.72 -6.01 20.55
N LYS A 228 -16.51 -6.47 20.89
CA LYS A 228 -16.23 -7.26 22.08
C LYS A 228 -16.60 -6.52 23.39
N GLU A 229 -16.21 -5.25 23.52
CA GLU A 229 -16.47 -4.45 24.71
C GLU A 229 -17.96 -4.12 24.88
N LEU A 230 -18.66 -3.87 23.78
CA LEU A 230 -20.09 -3.58 23.74
C LEU A 230 -20.95 -4.86 23.78
N LYS A 231 -20.36 -6.03 23.59
CA LYS A 231 -21.06 -7.33 23.40
C LYS A 231 -22.06 -7.22 22.25
N SER A 232 -21.62 -6.60 21.15
CA SER A 232 -22.45 -6.34 19.95
C SER A 232 -22.35 -7.51 18.98
N ASP A 233 -23.48 -7.92 18.42
CA ASP A 233 -23.59 -9.00 17.42
C ASP A 233 -23.66 -8.46 15.98
N ILE A 234 -23.18 -7.23 15.73
CA ILE A 234 -23.16 -6.66 14.38
C ILE A 234 -22.29 -7.50 13.46
N LEU A 235 -22.68 -7.60 12.19
CA LEU A 235 -21.85 -8.21 11.16
C LEU A 235 -20.66 -7.30 10.84
N MET A 236 -19.46 -7.84 10.84
CA MET A 236 -18.22 -7.09 10.60
C MET A 236 -17.51 -7.61 9.35
N VAL A 237 -17.17 -6.69 8.44
CA VAL A 237 -16.37 -6.95 7.25
C VAL A 237 -15.11 -6.09 7.30
N GLY A 238 -13.95 -6.73 7.09
CA GLY A 238 -12.65 -6.09 7.17
C GLY A 238 -11.98 -5.86 5.82
N PHE A 239 -10.79 -5.29 5.92
CA PHE A 239 -9.80 -5.20 4.87
C PHE A 239 -8.43 -5.53 5.49
N ASP A 240 -7.53 -6.16 4.72
CA ASP A 240 -6.26 -6.71 5.19
C ASP A 240 -6.40 -8.06 5.94
N SER A 241 -5.28 -8.65 6.39
CA SER A 241 -5.28 -10.03 6.90
C SER A 241 -4.26 -10.31 8.01
N GLY A 242 -3.98 -9.32 8.86
CA GLY A 242 -3.10 -9.51 10.00
C GLY A 242 -3.60 -10.63 10.97
N LYS A 243 -2.71 -11.10 11.82
CA LYS A 243 -2.99 -12.26 12.69
C LYS A 243 -4.32 -12.16 13.44
N GLN A 244 -4.65 -11.00 14.02
CA GLN A 244 -5.89 -10.84 14.78
C GLN A 244 -7.15 -10.98 13.91
N GLN A 245 -7.10 -10.52 12.65
CA GLN A 245 -8.20 -10.68 11.70
C GLN A 245 -8.37 -12.14 11.30
N LYS A 246 -7.28 -12.87 11.04
CA LYS A 246 -7.34 -14.31 10.74
C LYS A 246 -7.91 -15.13 11.89
N ASP A 247 -7.50 -14.81 13.12
CA ASP A 247 -8.03 -15.46 14.33
C ASP A 247 -9.54 -15.17 14.47
N ALA A 248 -9.97 -13.92 14.25
CA ALA A 248 -11.38 -13.50 14.31
C ALA A 248 -12.24 -14.14 13.21
N ILE A 249 -11.69 -14.39 12.03
CA ILE A 249 -12.40 -15.15 10.97
C ILE A 249 -12.56 -16.61 11.36
N ARG A 250 -11.52 -17.24 11.93
CA ARG A 250 -11.58 -18.63 12.37
C ARG A 250 -12.57 -18.85 13.49
N ASP A 251 -12.66 -17.94 14.45
CA ASP A 251 -13.63 -18.02 15.56
C ASP A 251 -15.03 -17.52 15.18
N GLY A 252 -15.17 -16.81 14.05
CA GLY A 252 -16.44 -16.32 13.50
C GLY A 252 -16.84 -14.92 14.00
N SER A 253 -15.99 -14.22 14.75
CA SER A 253 -16.25 -12.85 15.19
C SER A 253 -16.06 -11.80 14.08
N LEU A 254 -15.29 -12.11 13.02
CA LEU A 254 -15.24 -11.35 11.77
C LEU A 254 -15.86 -12.20 10.65
N PHE A 255 -16.88 -11.67 9.96
CA PHE A 255 -17.58 -12.39 8.89
C PHE A 255 -16.66 -12.73 7.73
N GLY A 256 -15.86 -11.76 7.29
CA GLY A 256 -14.88 -11.93 6.24
C GLY A 256 -14.08 -10.64 6.03
N SER A 257 -13.09 -10.71 5.17
CA SER A 257 -12.22 -9.57 4.88
C SER A 257 -11.63 -9.67 3.46
N ILE A 258 -11.19 -8.56 2.94
CA ILE A 258 -10.36 -8.50 1.73
C ILE A 258 -8.90 -8.59 2.16
N THR A 259 -8.14 -9.56 1.66
CA THR A 259 -6.68 -9.51 1.75
C THR A 259 -6.07 -8.97 0.48
N GLN A 260 -5.03 -8.17 0.62
CA GLN A 260 -4.18 -7.74 -0.48
C GLN A 260 -3.06 -8.78 -0.72
N ASN A 261 -2.14 -8.46 -1.64
CA ASN A 261 -0.89 -9.20 -1.82
C ASN A 261 0.30 -8.32 -1.41
N PRO A 262 0.55 -8.12 -0.11
CA PRO A 262 1.57 -7.17 0.34
C PRO A 262 2.99 -7.56 -0.07
N VAL A 263 3.32 -8.85 -0.06
CA VAL A 263 4.63 -9.32 -0.57
C VAL A 263 4.78 -8.96 -2.04
N GLY A 264 3.76 -9.22 -2.86
CA GLY A 264 3.74 -8.85 -4.27
C GLY A 264 3.81 -7.33 -4.52
N ILE A 265 3.23 -6.50 -3.64
CA ILE A 265 3.38 -5.04 -3.70
C ILE A 265 4.85 -4.65 -3.48
N GLY A 266 5.52 -5.22 -2.48
CA GLY A 266 6.93 -4.98 -2.19
C GLY A 266 7.84 -5.44 -3.32
N GLU A 267 7.61 -6.62 -3.89
CA GLU A 267 8.34 -7.11 -5.06
C GLU A 267 8.13 -6.23 -6.28
N CYS A 268 6.90 -5.81 -6.54
CA CYS A 268 6.54 -4.97 -7.68
C CYS A 268 7.26 -3.63 -7.65
N VAL A 269 7.29 -2.91 -6.51
CA VAL A 269 7.93 -1.59 -6.44
C VAL A 269 9.43 -1.68 -6.73
N VAL A 270 10.14 -2.66 -6.19
CA VAL A 270 11.58 -2.81 -6.42
C VAL A 270 11.86 -3.24 -7.86
N ASN A 271 11.12 -4.23 -8.40
CA ASN A 271 11.29 -4.68 -9.78
C ASN A 271 11.01 -3.56 -10.78
N SER A 272 9.99 -2.72 -10.52
CA SER A 272 9.68 -1.54 -11.35
C SER A 272 10.79 -0.49 -11.28
N LEU A 273 11.39 -0.24 -10.10
CA LEU A 273 12.53 0.65 -9.98
C LEU A 273 13.77 0.13 -10.72
N VAL A 274 14.03 -1.18 -10.65
CA VAL A 274 15.11 -1.82 -11.42
C VAL A 274 14.89 -1.67 -12.92
N ALA A 275 13.66 -1.90 -13.41
CA ALA A 275 13.30 -1.69 -14.81
C ALA A 275 13.48 -0.22 -15.24
N ALA A 276 13.06 0.73 -14.38
CA ALA A 276 13.24 2.17 -14.62
C ALA A 276 14.71 2.55 -14.80
N THR A 277 15.62 2.02 -13.94
CA THR A 277 17.07 2.30 -14.05
C THR A 277 17.71 1.76 -15.33
N LYS A 278 17.09 0.74 -15.94
CA LYS A 278 17.51 0.17 -17.23
C LYS A 278 16.88 0.88 -18.42
N GLY A 279 15.99 1.85 -18.21
CA GLY A 279 15.22 2.52 -19.26
C GLY A 279 14.15 1.63 -19.89
N GLU A 280 13.70 0.60 -19.22
CA GLU A 280 12.63 -0.28 -19.69
C GLU A 280 11.27 0.38 -19.52
N THR A 281 10.32 0.04 -20.41
CA THR A 281 8.93 0.51 -20.30
C THR A 281 8.22 -0.23 -19.19
N ILE A 282 7.53 0.51 -18.30
CA ILE A 282 6.79 -0.03 -17.17
C ILE A 282 5.32 0.33 -17.34
N GLU A 283 4.41 -0.60 -17.01
CA GLU A 283 2.97 -0.30 -16.96
C GLU A 283 2.68 0.79 -15.94
N LYS A 284 1.77 1.72 -16.29
CA LYS A 284 1.41 2.85 -15.42
C LYS A 284 0.75 2.40 -14.11
N ASN A 285 -0.11 1.38 -14.17
CA ASN A 285 -0.79 0.81 -13.01
C ASN A 285 -0.64 -0.71 -13.03
N ILE A 286 0.01 -1.26 -12.04
CA ILE A 286 0.21 -2.70 -11.89
C ILE A 286 -0.69 -3.16 -10.74
N ASP A 287 -1.76 -3.88 -11.09
CA ASP A 287 -2.64 -4.49 -10.10
C ASP A 287 -1.96 -5.72 -9.47
N THR A 288 -1.72 -5.66 -8.18
CA THR A 288 -1.09 -6.73 -7.41
C THR A 288 -2.08 -7.78 -6.90
N GLY A 289 -3.37 -7.57 -7.16
CA GLY A 289 -4.44 -8.49 -6.84
C GLY A 289 -4.95 -8.39 -5.39
N TYR A 290 -6.06 -9.08 -5.16
CA TYR A 290 -6.70 -9.25 -3.85
C TYR A 290 -7.51 -10.54 -3.82
N TYR A 291 -7.89 -10.99 -2.60
CA TYR A 291 -8.86 -12.06 -2.40
C TYR A 291 -9.84 -11.68 -1.29
N TRP A 292 -11.11 -12.03 -1.48
CA TRP A 292 -12.02 -12.19 -0.36
C TRP A 292 -11.64 -13.43 0.41
N TYR A 293 -11.60 -13.35 1.74
CA TYR A 293 -11.41 -14.51 2.58
C TYR A 293 -12.37 -14.50 3.77
N ASP A 294 -12.86 -15.66 4.11
CA ASP A 294 -13.73 -15.94 5.23
C ASP A 294 -13.43 -17.35 5.80
N LYS A 295 -14.24 -17.80 6.73
CA LYS A 295 -14.06 -19.11 7.38
C LYS A 295 -14.07 -20.29 6.41
N SER A 296 -14.71 -20.17 5.27
CA SER A 296 -14.85 -21.24 4.30
C SER A 296 -13.62 -21.44 3.41
N ASN A 297 -12.81 -20.39 3.22
CA ASN A 297 -11.70 -20.39 2.27
C ASN A 297 -10.34 -19.88 2.83
N ILE A 298 -10.27 -19.52 4.10
CA ILE A 298 -9.03 -18.96 4.71
C ILE A 298 -7.84 -19.92 4.59
N ASP A 299 -8.07 -21.21 4.50
CA ASP A 299 -7.04 -22.23 4.33
C ASP A 299 -6.88 -22.71 2.87
N ASP A 300 -7.60 -22.09 1.90
CA ASP A 300 -7.34 -22.32 0.47
C ASP A 300 -5.90 -21.90 0.13
N PRO A 301 -5.12 -22.75 -0.55
CA PRO A 301 -3.71 -22.46 -0.84
C PRO A 301 -3.46 -21.13 -1.55
N LYS A 302 -4.38 -20.66 -2.40
CA LYS A 302 -4.23 -19.38 -3.12
C LYS A 302 -4.48 -18.19 -2.19
N VAL A 303 -5.45 -18.32 -1.30
CA VAL A 303 -5.76 -17.30 -0.29
C VAL A 303 -4.65 -17.28 0.76
N ALA A 304 -4.32 -18.45 1.33
CA ALA A 304 -3.31 -18.58 2.36
C ALA A 304 -1.92 -18.05 1.93
N ALA A 305 -1.59 -18.13 0.64
CA ALA A 305 -0.32 -17.65 0.10
C ALA A 305 -0.12 -16.12 0.20
N VAL A 306 -1.20 -15.36 0.36
CA VAL A 306 -1.15 -13.88 0.47
C VAL A 306 -1.55 -13.36 1.84
N LEU A 307 -2.01 -14.24 2.74
CA LEU A 307 -2.24 -13.89 4.15
C LEU A 307 -0.89 -13.72 4.86
N TYR A 308 -0.84 -12.83 5.85
CA TYR A 308 0.40 -12.48 6.56
C TYR A 308 0.21 -12.46 8.09
N ASP A 309 1.33 -12.49 8.82
CA ASP A 309 1.39 -12.41 10.29
C ASP A 309 2.28 -11.25 10.72
#